data_f369a160d28ece5e206bf96494747d45
#
_entry.id   f369a160d28ece5e206bf96494747d45
#
_cell.length_a   1.000
_cell.length_b   1.000
_cell.length_c   1.000
_cell.angle_alpha   90.00
_cell.angle_beta   90.00
_cell.angle_gamma   90.00
#
_symmetry.space_group_name_H-M   'P 1'
#
loop_
_entity.id
_entity.type
_entity.pdbx_description
1 polymer ?
#
loop_
_entity_poly.entity_id
_entity_poly.type
_entity_poly.pdbx_seq_one_letter_code
_entity_poly.pdbx_strand_id
1 'polypeptide(L)'
;FCPNHAGAMGPIRMCAHFELTDSCYSWMNNGMMEAKEVPAYVRQDYWWEPGCKMEPFYNATIPYIAAAIIPPILRSAPGVPVYHDNRVIKTFRRSIELLKEGKNLIIFTEQPSGHGESAAELNKGWLQIGPMAWRTMKVALKFYPVHIDLEKRRITVAKPVVYQPDVPL
;
A
#
# COMPACT_ATOMS: atom_id res chain seq x y z
N PHE A 1 1.92 7.38 7.39
CA PHE A 1 3.19 7.21 6.70
C PHE A 1 2.92 6.93 5.23
N CYS A 2 3.66 7.59 4.33
CA CYS A 2 3.46 7.53 2.89
C CYS A 2 4.77 7.08 2.22
N PRO A 3 5.08 5.77 2.23
CA PRO A 3 6.28 5.22 1.59
C PRO A 3 6.14 5.14 0.06
N ASN A 4 7.30 5.15 -0.62
CA ASN A 4 7.40 4.68 -1.99
C ASN A 4 7.23 3.15 -2.05
N HIS A 5 6.76 2.62 -3.18
CA HIS A 5 6.48 1.18 -3.28
C HIS A 5 7.77 0.34 -3.37
N ALA A 6 8.83 0.87 -3.98
CA ALA A 6 10.13 0.20 -4.13
C ALA A 6 9.98 -1.27 -4.61
N GLY A 7 9.15 -1.49 -5.62
CA GLY A 7 8.81 -2.82 -6.15
C GLY A 7 8.05 -3.69 -5.13
N ALA A 8 7.96 -4.98 -5.39
CA ALA A 8 7.25 -5.93 -4.52
C ALA A 8 7.89 -6.08 -3.12
N MET A 9 9.17 -5.76 -2.97
CA MET A 9 9.90 -5.91 -1.71
C MET A 9 9.73 -4.75 -0.75
N GLY A 10 9.34 -3.56 -1.23
CA GLY A 10 9.17 -2.37 -0.40
C GLY A 10 8.18 -2.55 0.75
N PRO A 11 6.94 -3.00 0.51
CA PRO A 11 5.97 -3.28 1.56
C PRO A 11 6.47 -4.30 2.59
N ILE A 12 7.12 -5.36 2.14
CA ILE A 12 7.68 -6.40 3.01
C ILE A 12 8.78 -5.81 3.91
N ARG A 13 9.69 -5.02 3.33
CA ARG A 13 10.76 -4.34 4.07
C ARG A 13 10.20 -3.34 5.07
N MET A 14 9.19 -2.57 4.68
CA MET A 14 8.53 -1.63 5.58
C MET A 14 7.94 -2.36 6.78
N CYS A 15 7.19 -3.43 6.57
CA CYS A 15 6.58 -4.20 7.66
C CYS A 15 7.62 -4.89 8.55
N ALA A 16 8.75 -5.34 7.98
CA ALA A 16 9.76 -6.10 8.74
C ALA A 16 10.74 -5.24 9.53
N HIS A 17 10.97 -3.99 9.12
CA HIS A 17 12.08 -3.18 9.66
C HIS A 17 11.67 -1.78 10.11
N PHE A 18 10.42 -1.40 9.98
CA PHE A 18 9.97 -0.09 10.46
C PHE A 18 9.69 -0.16 11.97
N GLU A 19 10.36 0.68 12.74
CA GLU A 19 10.31 0.64 14.22
C GLU A 19 8.91 0.81 14.81
N LEU A 20 8.00 1.49 14.08
CA LEU A 20 6.63 1.73 14.54
C LEU A 20 5.62 0.71 14.00
N THR A 21 6.07 -0.39 13.39
CA THR A 21 5.20 -1.39 12.74
C THR A 21 4.08 -1.89 13.65
N ASP A 22 4.34 -2.13 14.92
CA ASP A 22 3.35 -2.66 15.88
C ASP A 22 2.16 -1.72 16.12
N SER A 23 2.32 -0.43 15.83
CA SER A 23 1.27 0.58 15.93
C SER A 23 0.66 0.96 14.58
N CYS A 24 1.10 0.34 13.49
CA CYS A 24 0.72 0.69 12.13
C CYS A 24 -0.21 -0.34 11.49
N TYR A 25 -1.13 0.15 10.68
CA TYR A 25 -1.98 -0.65 9.80
C TYR A 25 -1.71 -0.26 8.35
N SER A 26 -1.38 -1.23 7.52
CA SER A 26 -1.06 -0.98 6.11
C SER A 26 -2.29 -1.08 5.22
N TRP A 27 -2.47 -0.15 4.31
CA TRP A 27 -3.44 -0.30 3.24
C TRP A 27 -2.97 -1.41 2.29
N MET A 28 -3.84 -2.39 2.08
CA MET A 28 -3.55 -3.57 1.27
C MET A 28 -4.62 -3.76 0.20
N ASN A 29 -4.22 -3.98 -1.04
CA ASN A 29 -5.16 -4.26 -2.11
C ASN A 29 -6.00 -5.50 -1.78
N ASN A 30 -7.34 -5.33 -1.74
CA ASN A 30 -8.26 -6.43 -1.43
C ASN A 30 -8.11 -7.61 -2.39
N GLY A 31 -7.82 -7.36 -3.68
CA GLY A 31 -7.62 -8.43 -4.65
C GLY A 31 -6.44 -9.33 -4.33
N MET A 32 -5.39 -8.82 -3.68
CA MET A 32 -4.27 -9.64 -3.20
C MET A 32 -4.62 -10.45 -1.94
N MET A 33 -5.72 -10.13 -1.27
CA MET A 33 -6.22 -10.89 -0.11
C MET A 33 -7.18 -12.02 -0.52
N GLU A 34 -7.63 -12.05 -1.78
CA GLU A 34 -8.58 -13.05 -2.32
C GLU A 34 -7.87 -14.00 -3.28
N ALA A 35 -7.69 -15.27 -2.89
CA ALA A 35 -6.93 -16.28 -3.64
C ALA A 35 -7.34 -16.39 -5.13
N LYS A 36 -8.63 -16.21 -5.44
CA LYS A 36 -9.15 -16.23 -6.81
C LYS A 36 -8.74 -15.03 -7.66
N GLU A 37 -8.43 -13.88 -7.03
CA GLU A 37 -8.07 -12.63 -7.70
C GLU A 37 -6.55 -12.47 -7.87
N VAL A 38 -5.76 -13.08 -6.97
CA VAL A 38 -4.29 -13.00 -6.98
C VAL A 38 -3.67 -13.36 -8.34
N PRO A 39 -4.11 -14.41 -9.07
CA PRO A 39 -3.50 -14.72 -10.37
C PRO A 39 -3.59 -13.61 -11.41
N ALA A 40 -4.68 -12.83 -11.41
CA ALA A 40 -4.82 -11.69 -12.30
C ALA A 40 -3.86 -10.56 -11.90
N TYR A 41 -3.78 -10.23 -10.62
CA TYR A 41 -2.87 -9.20 -10.10
C TYR A 41 -1.40 -9.53 -10.34
N VAL A 42 -0.98 -10.76 -10.07
CA VAL A 42 0.42 -11.19 -10.28
C VAL A 42 0.86 -11.05 -11.74
N ARG A 43 -0.05 -11.31 -12.69
CA ARG A 43 0.23 -11.10 -14.12
C ARG A 43 0.25 -9.62 -14.51
N GLN A 44 -0.56 -8.79 -13.88
CA GLN A 44 -0.64 -7.37 -14.15
C GLN A 44 0.57 -6.60 -13.58
N ASP A 45 1.07 -7.00 -12.43
CA ASP A 45 2.14 -6.29 -11.69
C ASP A 45 3.56 -6.65 -12.15
N TYR A 46 3.70 -7.39 -13.28
CA TYR A 46 5.00 -7.73 -13.87
C TYR A 46 6.02 -8.30 -12.87
N TRP A 47 5.67 -9.40 -12.22
CA TRP A 47 6.56 -10.13 -11.32
C TRP A 47 7.77 -10.76 -12.03
N TRP A 48 7.75 -10.77 -13.33
CA TRP A 48 8.84 -11.17 -14.24
C TRP A 48 8.90 -10.23 -15.42
N GLU A 49 10.03 -10.22 -16.12
CA GLU A 49 10.23 -9.38 -17.30
C GLU A 49 9.33 -9.86 -18.45
N PRO A 50 8.44 -9.00 -18.98
CA PRO A 50 7.60 -9.35 -20.11
C PRO A 50 8.43 -9.72 -21.34
N GLY A 51 8.05 -10.77 -22.06
CA GLY A 51 8.77 -11.25 -23.24
C GLY A 51 9.98 -12.14 -22.94
N CYS A 52 10.25 -12.45 -21.67
CA CYS A 52 11.31 -13.41 -21.33
C CYS A 52 10.96 -14.82 -21.83
N LYS A 53 11.99 -15.61 -22.16
CA LYS A 53 11.79 -16.98 -22.70
C LYS A 53 10.96 -17.91 -21.80
N MET A 54 10.96 -17.64 -20.51
CA MET A 54 10.25 -18.43 -19.48
C MET A 54 8.86 -17.88 -19.16
N GLU A 55 8.43 -16.80 -19.78
CA GLU A 55 7.14 -16.16 -19.50
C GLU A 55 5.94 -17.13 -19.54
N PRO A 56 5.80 -18.03 -20.55
CA PRO A 56 4.67 -18.98 -20.56
C PRO A 56 4.66 -19.89 -19.32
N PHE A 57 5.83 -20.34 -18.86
CA PHE A 57 5.97 -21.15 -17.66
C PHE A 57 5.64 -20.35 -16.40
N TYR A 58 6.14 -19.13 -16.29
CA TYR A 58 5.85 -18.24 -15.16
C TYR A 58 4.36 -17.91 -15.08
N ASN A 59 3.72 -17.57 -16.20
CA ASN A 59 2.29 -17.33 -16.28
C ASN A 59 1.43 -18.53 -15.87
N ALA A 60 1.93 -19.75 -16.10
CA ALA A 60 1.23 -20.98 -15.76
C ALA A 60 1.42 -21.41 -14.29
N THR A 61 2.45 -20.96 -13.60
CA THR A 61 2.83 -21.49 -12.28
C THR A 61 2.82 -20.44 -11.17
N ILE A 62 3.56 -19.34 -11.33
CA ILE A 62 3.78 -18.35 -10.26
C ILE A 62 2.48 -17.75 -9.72
N PRO A 63 1.48 -17.34 -10.54
CA PRO A 63 0.24 -16.77 -10.05
C PRO A 63 -0.54 -17.68 -9.11
N TYR A 64 -0.50 -18.99 -9.37
CA TYR A 64 -1.23 -19.97 -8.55
C TYR A 64 -0.51 -20.29 -7.25
N ILE A 65 0.83 -20.34 -7.28
CA ILE A 65 1.65 -20.46 -6.07
C ILE A 65 1.44 -19.21 -5.19
N ALA A 66 1.47 -18.04 -5.79
CA ALA A 66 1.20 -16.78 -5.11
C ALA A 66 -0.21 -16.76 -4.49
N ALA A 67 -1.22 -17.26 -5.21
CA ALA A 67 -2.60 -17.36 -4.72
C ALA A 67 -2.76 -18.29 -3.49
N ALA A 68 -1.89 -19.28 -3.34
CA ALA A 68 -1.90 -20.15 -2.17
C ALA A 68 -1.20 -19.51 -0.95
N ILE A 69 -0.18 -18.69 -1.17
CA ILE A 69 0.73 -18.20 -0.12
C ILE A 69 0.35 -16.78 0.34
N ILE A 70 0.08 -15.86 -0.58
CA ILE A 70 -0.07 -14.43 -0.29
C ILE A 70 -1.31 -14.11 0.55
N PRO A 71 -2.53 -14.59 0.21
CA PRO A 71 -3.72 -14.22 0.96
C PRO A 71 -3.67 -14.56 2.46
N PRO A 72 -3.23 -15.76 2.90
CA PRO A 72 -3.12 -16.05 4.32
C PRO A 72 -2.11 -15.14 5.04
N ILE A 73 -0.99 -14.79 4.38
CA ILE A 73 0.00 -13.86 4.94
C ILE A 73 -0.61 -12.47 5.12
N LEU A 74 -1.23 -11.92 4.06
CA LEU A 74 -1.82 -10.57 4.12
C LEU A 74 -2.98 -10.49 5.11
N ARG A 75 -3.78 -11.55 5.24
CA ARG A 75 -4.87 -11.60 6.23
C ARG A 75 -4.38 -11.69 7.68
N SER A 76 -3.20 -12.22 7.91
CA SER A 76 -2.59 -12.28 9.24
C SER A 76 -1.91 -10.98 9.66
N ALA A 77 -1.57 -10.12 8.70
CA ALA A 77 -0.92 -8.84 8.97
C ALA A 77 -1.94 -7.75 9.38
N PRO A 78 -1.54 -6.75 10.18
CA PRO A 78 -2.38 -5.60 10.51
C PRO A 78 -2.63 -4.75 9.26
N GLY A 79 -3.75 -5.00 8.59
CA GLY A 79 -4.08 -4.40 7.30
C GLY A 79 -5.48 -3.81 7.23
N VAL A 80 -5.62 -2.82 6.35
CA VAL A 80 -6.90 -2.25 5.95
C VAL A 80 -7.12 -2.60 4.47
N PRO A 81 -8.15 -3.40 4.15
CA PRO A 81 -8.44 -3.74 2.76
C PRO A 81 -8.79 -2.51 1.93
N VAL A 82 -8.13 -2.33 0.80
CA VAL A 82 -8.42 -1.26 -0.17
C VAL A 82 -9.28 -1.83 -1.27
N TYR A 83 -10.49 -1.30 -1.40
CA TYR A 83 -11.43 -1.65 -2.46
C TYR A 83 -11.38 -0.61 -3.56
N HIS A 84 -11.46 -1.05 -4.82
CA HIS A 84 -11.47 -0.19 -6.01
C HIS A 84 -12.87 0.01 -6.59
N ASP A 85 -13.90 -0.30 -5.82
CA ASP A 85 -15.32 -0.17 -6.16
C ASP A 85 -16.08 0.64 -5.10
N ASN A 86 -17.42 0.58 -5.14
CA ASN A 86 -18.28 1.28 -4.19
C ASN A 86 -18.01 0.94 -2.71
N ARG A 87 -17.25 -0.14 -2.43
CA ARG A 87 -16.84 -0.52 -1.08
C ARG A 87 -15.67 0.31 -0.55
N VAL A 88 -15.05 1.18 -1.35
CA VAL A 88 -13.94 2.05 -0.92
C VAL A 88 -14.26 2.84 0.34
N ILE A 89 -15.53 3.17 0.57
CA ILE A 89 -15.97 3.83 1.80
C ILE A 89 -15.68 3.00 3.07
N LYS A 90 -15.64 1.67 2.96
CA LYS A 90 -15.28 0.79 4.09
C LYS A 90 -13.80 0.95 4.45
N THR A 91 -12.93 1.09 3.46
CA THR A 91 -11.50 1.38 3.66
C THR A 91 -11.31 2.65 4.47
N PHE A 92 -11.95 3.75 4.05
CA PHE A 92 -11.85 5.02 4.76
C PHE A 92 -12.45 4.97 6.16
N ARG A 93 -13.62 4.34 6.32
CA ARG A 93 -14.26 4.20 7.64
C ARG A 93 -13.35 3.44 8.61
N ARG A 94 -12.82 2.28 8.18
CA ARG A 94 -11.89 1.51 9.03
C ARG A 94 -10.63 2.31 9.35
N SER A 95 -10.10 3.06 8.38
CA SER A 95 -8.94 3.92 8.59
C SER A 95 -9.20 5.00 9.65
N ILE A 96 -10.36 5.65 9.62
CA ILE A 96 -10.74 6.66 10.62
C ILE A 96 -10.93 6.03 12.02
N GLU A 97 -11.50 4.84 12.11
CA GLU A 97 -11.62 4.10 13.37
C GLU A 97 -10.25 3.85 14.00
N LEU A 98 -9.31 3.33 13.21
CA LEU A 98 -7.94 3.07 13.67
C LEU A 98 -7.22 4.35 14.10
N LEU A 99 -7.39 5.45 13.37
CA LEU A 99 -6.82 6.74 13.76
C LEU A 99 -7.41 7.25 15.08
N LYS A 100 -8.71 7.04 15.35
CA LYS A 100 -9.34 7.34 16.64
C LYS A 100 -8.77 6.50 17.79
N GLU A 101 -8.38 5.27 17.51
CA GLU A 101 -7.72 4.37 18.45
C GLU A 101 -6.24 4.73 18.69
N GLY A 102 -5.74 5.80 18.08
CA GLY A 102 -4.33 6.22 18.16
C GLY A 102 -3.38 5.37 17.34
N LYS A 103 -3.90 4.58 16.40
CA LYS A 103 -3.10 3.80 15.46
C LYS A 103 -2.61 4.64 14.30
N ASN A 104 -1.54 4.20 13.66
CA ASN A 104 -0.98 4.82 12.46
C ASN A 104 -1.38 4.04 11.20
N LEU A 105 -1.37 4.73 10.06
CA LEU A 105 -1.60 4.11 8.76
C LEU A 105 -0.33 4.15 7.92
N ILE A 106 -0.08 3.09 7.17
CA ILE A 106 0.92 3.04 6.09
C ILE A 106 0.15 2.98 4.78
N ILE A 107 0.36 3.97 3.92
CA ILE A 107 -0.33 4.08 2.62
C ILE A 107 0.73 4.23 1.54
N PHE A 108 0.91 3.18 0.73
CA PHE A 108 1.76 3.23 -0.44
C PHE A 108 1.07 4.06 -1.51
N THR A 109 1.65 5.22 -1.81
CA THR A 109 1.02 6.25 -2.66
C THR A 109 1.25 6.04 -4.14
N GLU A 110 2.25 5.24 -4.50
CA GLU A 110 2.59 4.92 -5.87
C GLU A 110 1.77 3.74 -6.37
N GLN A 111 1.33 3.80 -7.62
CA GLN A 111 0.90 2.59 -8.30
C GLN A 111 2.15 1.74 -8.60
N PRO A 112 2.10 0.42 -8.46
CA PRO A 112 3.18 -0.42 -8.92
C PRO A 112 3.32 -0.21 -10.43
N SER A 113 4.24 0.66 -10.83
CA SER A 113 4.66 0.79 -12.22
C SER A 113 5.59 -0.38 -12.50
N GLY A 114 5.29 -1.17 -13.53
CA GLY A 114 6.23 -2.17 -14.05
C GLY A 114 7.61 -1.56 -14.26
N HIS A 115 8.63 -2.36 -14.52
CA HIS A 115 10.07 -2.06 -14.65
C HIS A 115 10.44 -0.79 -15.45
N GLY A 116 10.03 0.39 -15.00
CA GLY A 116 10.35 1.67 -15.61
C GLY A 116 10.69 2.70 -14.53
N GLU A 117 11.83 3.39 -14.69
CA GLU A 117 12.29 4.49 -13.84
C GLU A 117 11.42 5.77 -13.93
N SER A 118 10.26 5.71 -14.57
CA SER A 118 9.33 6.84 -14.61
C SER A 118 8.71 7.02 -13.24
N ALA A 119 8.70 8.27 -12.77
CA ALA A 119 7.98 8.67 -11.57
C ALA A 119 6.57 8.07 -11.59
N ALA A 120 6.32 7.12 -10.71
CA ALA A 120 5.06 6.42 -10.64
C ALA A 120 3.93 7.45 -10.46
N GLU A 121 2.87 7.33 -11.24
CA GLU A 121 1.71 8.20 -11.05
C GLU A 121 1.19 8.02 -9.63
N LEU A 122 1.15 9.12 -8.89
CA LEU A 122 0.61 9.10 -7.54
C LEU A 122 -0.90 8.92 -7.60
N ASN A 123 -1.39 7.87 -6.99
CA ASN A 123 -2.82 7.72 -6.78
C ASN A 123 -3.28 8.80 -5.79
N LYS A 124 -4.11 9.74 -6.24
CA LYS A 124 -4.57 10.86 -5.40
C LYS A 124 -5.76 10.51 -4.50
N GLY A 125 -6.41 9.36 -4.73
CA GLY A 125 -7.63 8.99 -4.01
C GLY A 125 -7.45 8.88 -2.49
N TRP A 126 -6.29 8.44 -2.03
CA TRP A 126 -5.99 8.30 -0.60
C TRP A 126 -5.94 9.64 0.15
N LEU A 127 -5.70 10.77 -0.52
CA LEU A 127 -5.69 12.10 0.09
C LEU A 127 -7.02 12.45 0.77
N GLN A 128 -8.13 11.82 0.35
CA GLN A 128 -9.44 12.00 0.96
C GLN A 128 -9.48 11.64 2.46
N ILE A 129 -8.49 10.89 2.96
CA ILE A 129 -8.39 10.59 4.40
C ILE A 129 -8.20 11.87 5.24
N GLY A 130 -7.51 12.90 4.71
CA GLY A 130 -7.27 14.17 5.37
C GLY A 130 -8.57 14.90 5.72
N PRO A 131 -9.40 15.30 4.72
CA PRO A 131 -10.68 15.95 4.98
C PRO A 131 -11.65 15.09 5.77
N MET A 132 -11.64 13.77 5.60
CA MET A 132 -12.50 12.87 6.38
C MET A 132 -12.10 12.86 7.86
N ALA A 133 -10.82 12.78 8.17
CA ALA A 133 -10.32 12.87 9.54
C ALA A 133 -10.66 14.21 10.18
N TRP A 134 -10.44 15.32 9.46
CA TRP A 134 -10.79 16.65 9.95
C TRP A 134 -12.29 16.78 10.25
N ARG A 135 -13.16 16.33 9.34
CA ARG A 135 -14.62 16.37 9.55
C ARG A 135 -15.06 15.55 10.77
N THR A 136 -14.43 14.39 10.99
CA THR A 136 -14.86 13.42 11.99
C THR A 136 -14.22 13.63 13.35
N MET A 137 -12.94 14.02 13.40
CA MET A 137 -12.15 14.09 14.65
C MET A 137 -11.70 15.50 14.99
N LYS A 138 -11.81 16.45 14.05
CA LYS A 138 -11.24 17.81 14.16
C LYS A 138 -9.72 17.80 14.36
N VAL A 139 -9.05 16.78 13.82
CA VAL A 139 -7.60 16.61 13.89
C VAL A 139 -6.99 16.76 12.50
N ALA A 140 -6.03 17.67 12.37
CA ALA A 140 -5.23 17.82 11.18
C ALA A 140 -4.20 16.68 11.10
N LEU A 141 -4.39 15.74 10.18
CA LEU A 141 -3.49 14.61 10.01
C LEU A 141 -2.09 15.06 9.58
N LYS A 142 -1.08 14.37 10.08
CA LYS A 142 0.31 14.50 9.65
C LYS A 142 0.65 13.38 8.68
N PHE A 143 1.08 13.73 7.48
CA PHE A 143 1.53 12.81 6.46
C PHE A 143 3.06 12.81 6.45
N TYR A 144 3.67 11.69 6.78
CA TYR A 144 5.11 11.51 6.80
C TYR A 144 5.57 10.83 5.51
N PRO A 145 6.23 11.55 4.59
CA PRO A 145 6.87 10.90 3.45
C PRO A 145 7.96 9.94 3.94
N VAL A 146 8.00 8.74 3.37
CA VAL A 146 8.97 7.72 3.74
C VAL A 146 9.68 7.25 2.47
N HIS A 147 10.99 7.18 2.51
CA HIS A 147 11.78 6.63 1.42
C HIS A 147 12.41 5.31 1.82
N ILE A 148 12.06 4.26 1.08
CA ILE A 148 12.63 2.92 1.19
C ILE A 148 13.70 2.78 0.12
N ASP A 149 14.95 2.71 0.56
CA ASP A 149 16.13 2.49 -0.29
C ASP A 149 16.57 1.02 -0.13
N LEU A 150 16.28 0.20 -1.15
CA LEU A 150 16.59 -1.24 -1.12
C LEU A 150 18.07 -1.50 -1.24
N GLU A 151 18.82 -0.67 -1.98
CA GLU A 151 20.26 -0.83 -2.18
C GLU A 151 21.02 -0.52 -0.90
N LYS A 152 20.71 0.61 -0.27
CA LYS A 152 21.34 1.03 0.99
C LYS A 152 20.69 0.38 2.22
N ARG A 153 19.65 -0.43 2.05
CA ARG A 153 18.90 -1.09 3.12
C ARG A 153 18.47 -0.11 4.21
N ARG A 154 17.93 1.04 3.79
CA ARG A 154 17.58 2.12 4.71
C ARG A 154 16.15 2.60 4.48
N ILE A 155 15.45 2.86 5.59
CA ILE A 155 14.15 3.53 5.61
C ILE A 155 14.38 4.93 6.20
N THR A 156 13.99 5.96 5.46
CA THR A 156 14.15 7.36 5.88
C THR A 156 12.79 8.01 5.96
N VAL A 157 12.47 8.61 7.09
CA VAL A 157 11.24 9.35 7.31
C VAL A 157 11.54 10.85 7.21
N ALA A 158 10.83 11.55 6.32
CA ALA A 158 10.96 12.99 6.16
C ALA A 158 10.07 13.78 7.14
N LYS A 159 10.24 15.10 7.16
CA LYS A 159 9.37 15.99 7.94
C LYS A 159 7.90 15.85 7.46
N PRO A 160 6.94 15.87 8.39
CA PRO A 160 5.54 15.70 8.03
C PRO A 160 4.99 16.90 7.27
N VAL A 161 4.08 16.62 6.35
CA VAL A 161 3.15 17.59 5.77
C VAL A 161 1.85 17.50 6.57
N VAL A 162 1.39 18.62 7.09
CA VAL A 162 0.16 18.70 7.89
C VAL A 162 -1.00 19.03 6.97
N TYR A 163 -2.11 18.28 7.10
CA TYR A 163 -3.34 18.61 6.38
C TYR A 163 -3.85 20.01 6.77
N GLN A 164 -4.15 20.82 5.77
CA GLN A 164 -4.70 22.17 5.94
C GLN A 164 -6.14 22.17 5.43
N PRO A 165 -7.15 22.35 6.32
CA PRO A 165 -8.56 22.23 5.94
C PRO A 165 -9.03 23.37 5.01
N ASP A 166 -8.34 24.49 5.01
CA ASP A 166 -8.68 25.67 4.22
C ASP A 166 -8.02 25.69 2.82
N VAL A 167 -7.18 24.69 2.53
CA VAL A 167 -6.49 24.54 1.24
C VAL A 167 -7.18 23.44 0.45
N PRO A 168 -7.64 23.70 -0.80
CA PRO A 168 -8.17 22.66 -1.68
C PRO A 168 -7.13 21.56 -1.93
N LEU A 169 -7.64 20.32 -2.08
CA LEU A 169 -6.81 19.13 -2.43
C LEU A 169 -6.45 19.12 -3.91
#